data_7ff514457ec5dd416ac5ea583a57d53a
#
_entry.id   7ff514457ec5dd416ac5ea583a57d53a
#
_cell.length_a   1.000
_cell.length_b   1.000
_cell.length_c   1.000
_cell.angle_alpha   90.00
_cell.angle_beta   90.00
_cell.angle_gamma   90.00
#
_symmetry.space_group_name_H-M   'P 1'
#
loop_
_entity.id
_entity.type
_entity.pdbx_description
1 polymer ?
#
loop_
_entity_poly.entity_id
_entity_poly.type
_entity_poly.pdbx_seq_one_letter_code
_entity_poly.pdbx_strand_id
1 'polypeptide(L)'
;MVYKTEVKDWFYWVVYITYNNNNILGRENDKYVNEEVIITGFNFIQFNDLKDVEFEEVIKCMLVGDPKIVTETKNILEPKYKGKFYVTISKPIFLEITNKNISKGNAVKKLVEKLGIGLEEVAAIGDSFNDVSMLEVAGFSCAV
;
A
#
# COMPACT_ATOMS: atom_id res chain seq x y z
N MET A 1 -0.72 -18.23 0.24
CA MET A 1 -1.64 -18.88 -0.72
C MET A 1 -2.46 -17.78 -1.38
N VAL A 2 -1.94 -17.20 -2.45
CA VAL A 2 -2.64 -16.14 -3.20
C VAL A 2 -3.59 -16.81 -4.16
N TYR A 3 -4.86 -16.55 -3.98
CA TYR A 3 -5.96 -17.17 -4.67
C TYR A 3 -5.92 -16.89 -6.18
N LYS A 4 -5.87 -17.95 -6.97
CA LYS A 4 -6.44 -17.94 -8.31
C LYS A 4 -7.95 -17.75 -8.16
N THR A 5 -8.44 -16.53 -8.17
CA THR A 5 -9.88 -16.26 -8.27
C THR A 5 -10.13 -15.39 -9.48
N GLU A 6 -10.85 -15.93 -10.40
CA GLU A 6 -11.83 -15.34 -11.36
C GLU A 6 -11.89 -13.78 -11.46
N VAL A 7 -10.77 -13.16 -11.73
CA VAL A 7 -10.69 -11.76 -12.08
C VAL A 7 -10.06 -11.73 -13.47
N LYS A 8 -10.80 -12.31 -14.45
CA LYS A 8 -10.22 -12.71 -15.72
C LYS A 8 -9.87 -11.57 -16.67
N ASP A 9 -10.45 -10.37 -16.58
CA ASP A 9 -10.36 -9.45 -17.71
C ASP A 9 -9.77 -8.06 -17.44
N TRP A 10 -9.51 -7.66 -16.21
CA TRP A 10 -8.95 -6.32 -15.94
C TRP A 10 -7.64 -6.28 -15.13
N PHE A 11 -7.12 -7.43 -14.68
CA PHE A 11 -5.74 -7.54 -14.18
C PHE A 11 -4.67 -7.31 -15.27
N TYR A 12 -5.09 -7.20 -16.52
CA TYR A 12 -4.17 -6.87 -17.62
C TYR A 12 -3.74 -5.39 -17.66
N TRP A 13 -4.40 -4.52 -16.89
CA TRP A 13 -4.21 -3.07 -16.95
C TRP A 13 -3.49 -2.49 -15.73
N VAL A 14 -3.19 -3.31 -14.74
CA VAL A 14 -2.40 -2.92 -13.58
C VAL A 14 -1.25 -3.90 -13.38
N VAL A 15 -0.08 -3.35 -13.13
CA VAL A 15 1.09 -4.16 -12.75
C VAL A 15 1.10 -4.29 -11.23
N TYR A 16 1.28 -5.50 -10.73
CA TYR A 16 1.47 -5.69 -9.30
C TYR A 16 2.95 -5.74 -8.97
N ILE A 17 3.32 -5.06 -7.90
CA ILE A 17 4.66 -5.04 -7.34
C ILE A 17 4.62 -5.32 -5.84
N THR A 18 5.72 -5.80 -5.32
CA THR A 18 5.96 -5.94 -3.88
C THR A 18 7.43 -5.63 -3.59
N TYR A 19 7.83 -5.72 -2.33
CA TYR A 19 9.15 -5.31 -1.88
C TYR A 19 9.85 -6.44 -1.17
N ASN A 20 11.16 -6.56 -1.40
CA ASN A 20 12.04 -7.47 -0.69
C ASN A 20 13.45 -6.86 -0.63
N ASN A 21 13.98 -6.62 0.59
CA ASN A 21 15.36 -6.18 0.83
C ASN A 21 15.80 -4.99 -0.07
N ASN A 22 15.04 -3.89 -0.07
CA ASN A 22 15.29 -2.70 -0.88
C ASN A 22 15.21 -2.94 -2.41
N ASN A 23 14.50 -3.98 -2.82
CA ASN A 23 14.16 -4.21 -4.22
C ASN A 23 12.65 -4.14 -4.42
N ILE A 24 12.25 -3.69 -5.58
CA ILE A 24 10.89 -3.77 -6.10
C ILE A 24 10.82 -5.03 -6.97
N LEU A 25 9.91 -5.92 -6.63
CA LEU A 25 9.67 -7.16 -7.37
C LEU A 25 8.37 -7.02 -8.17
N GLY A 26 8.41 -7.26 -9.47
CA GLY A 26 7.25 -7.13 -10.34
C GLY A 26 7.37 -7.95 -11.61
N ARG A 27 6.25 -8.11 -12.35
CA ARG A 27 6.25 -8.85 -13.62
C ARG A 27 6.87 -8.05 -14.76
N GLU A 28 6.70 -6.74 -14.76
CA GLU A 28 7.24 -5.84 -15.77
C GLU A 28 7.53 -4.48 -15.16
N ASN A 29 8.48 -3.77 -15.76
CA ASN A 29 8.80 -2.40 -15.38
C ASN A 29 8.24 -1.45 -16.43
N ASP A 30 6.98 -1.09 -16.30
CA ASP A 30 6.35 -0.08 -17.11
C ASP A 30 6.58 1.34 -16.57
N LYS A 31 5.99 2.34 -17.22
CA LYS A 31 6.13 3.75 -16.80
C LYS A 31 5.63 4.02 -15.36
N TYR A 32 4.64 3.27 -14.88
CA TYR A 32 4.07 3.46 -13.55
C TYR A 32 4.93 2.78 -12.47
N VAL A 33 5.46 1.59 -12.76
CA VAL A 33 6.43 0.90 -11.89
C VAL A 33 7.71 1.72 -11.80
N ASN A 34 8.18 2.28 -12.93
CA ASN A 34 9.38 3.11 -12.95
C ASN A 34 9.24 4.37 -12.08
N GLU A 35 8.04 4.91 -11.90
CA GLU A 35 7.81 6.03 -10.98
C GLU A 35 8.11 5.62 -9.53
N GLU A 36 7.71 4.43 -9.09
CA GLU A 36 8.04 3.93 -7.76
C GLU A 36 9.54 3.63 -7.60
N VAL A 37 10.20 3.14 -8.66
CA VAL A 37 11.66 2.98 -8.68
C VAL A 37 12.38 4.31 -8.45
N ILE A 38 11.92 5.38 -9.12
CA ILE A 38 12.49 6.72 -8.96
C ILE A 38 12.25 7.26 -7.54
N ILE A 39 11.04 7.09 -7.01
CA ILE A 39 10.66 7.60 -5.69
C ILE A 39 11.46 6.91 -4.57
N THR A 40 11.63 5.60 -4.66
CA THR A 40 12.28 4.81 -3.61
C THR A 40 13.78 4.72 -3.76
N GLY A 41 14.30 4.87 -4.98
CA GLY A 41 15.68 4.57 -5.33
C GLY A 41 16.02 3.08 -5.28
N PHE A 42 15.02 2.20 -5.20
CA PHE A 42 15.23 0.75 -5.14
C PHE A 42 15.45 0.16 -6.53
N ASN A 43 16.14 -0.99 -6.58
CA ASN A 43 16.30 -1.73 -7.82
C ASN A 43 15.01 -2.46 -8.18
N PHE A 44 14.72 -2.58 -9.48
CA PHE A 44 13.65 -3.42 -9.97
C PHE A 44 14.16 -4.82 -10.31
N ILE A 45 13.50 -5.84 -9.80
CA ILE A 45 13.76 -7.25 -10.09
C ILE A 45 12.51 -7.85 -10.72
N GLN A 46 12.66 -8.31 -11.96
CA GLN A 46 11.57 -8.96 -12.68
C GLN A 46 11.43 -10.42 -12.28
N PHE A 47 10.18 -10.89 -12.15
CA PHE A 47 9.86 -12.30 -12.01
C PHE A 47 8.76 -12.70 -13.00
N ASN A 48 8.71 -13.97 -13.37
CA ASN A 48 7.69 -14.51 -14.27
C ASN A 48 6.47 -15.06 -13.52
N ASP A 49 6.67 -15.78 -12.45
CA ASP A 49 5.60 -16.27 -11.56
C ASP A 49 5.96 -15.96 -10.09
N LEU A 50 4.96 -15.46 -9.34
CA LEU A 50 5.12 -15.23 -7.88
C LEU A 50 5.55 -16.48 -7.10
N LYS A 51 5.30 -17.66 -7.63
CA LYS A 51 5.72 -18.92 -7.01
C LYS A 51 7.23 -19.15 -7.07
N ASP A 52 7.90 -18.49 -8.00
CA ASP A 52 9.35 -18.60 -8.19
C ASP A 52 10.10 -17.64 -7.26
N VAL A 53 9.37 -16.80 -6.50
CA VAL A 53 9.95 -15.82 -5.58
C VAL A 53 9.82 -16.33 -4.14
N GLU A 54 10.95 -16.49 -3.47
CA GLU A 54 10.98 -16.71 -2.03
C GLU A 54 10.85 -15.37 -1.31
N PHE A 55 9.81 -15.26 -0.50
CA PHE A 55 9.56 -14.08 0.34
C PHE A 55 9.84 -14.44 1.79
N GLU A 56 10.77 -13.73 2.41
CA GLU A 56 10.94 -13.79 3.87
C GLU A 56 9.75 -13.10 4.55
N GLU A 57 9.38 -11.92 4.06
CA GLU A 57 8.25 -11.14 4.56
C GLU A 57 7.69 -10.24 3.46
N VAL A 58 6.36 -10.21 3.32
CA VAL A 58 5.67 -9.29 2.41
C VAL A 58 5.05 -8.16 3.21
N ILE A 59 5.66 -6.98 3.14
CA ILE A 59 5.20 -5.78 3.86
C ILE A 59 3.93 -5.22 3.23
N LYS A 60 3.93 -5.05 1.91
CA LYS A 60 2.78 -4.58 1.13
C LYS A 60 2.81 -5.15 -0.29
N CYS A 61 1.65 -5.20 -0.90
CA CYS A 61 1.48 -5.41 -2.33
C CYS A 61 0.93 -4.12 -2.93
N MET A 62 1.45 -3.69 -4.06
CA MET A 62 0.94 -2.55 -4.81
C MET A 62 0.42 -2.97 -6.16
N LEU A 63 -0.70 -2.38 -6.57
CA LEU A 63 -1.16 -2.38 -7.94
C LEU A 63 -0.91 -0.99 -8.51
N VAL A 64 -0.19 -0.92 -9.60
CA VAL A 64 0.21 0.33 -10.25
C VAL A 64 -0.37 0.42 -11.65
N GLY A 65 -0.84 1.59 -12.07
CA GLY A 65 -1.44 1.76 -13.37
C GLY A 65 -2.14 3.10 -13.58
N ASP A 66 -2.97 3.17 -14.62
CA ASP A 66 -3.77 4.35 -14.90
C ASP A 66 -4.67 4.72 -13.70
N PRO A 67 -4.77 6.01 -13.32
CA PRO A 67 -5.55 6.46 -12.16
C PRO A 67 -7.02 6.01 -12.15
N LYS A 68 -7.65 5.96 -13.33
CA LYS A 68 -9.03 5.51 -13.44
C LYS A 68 -9.14 4.01 -13.12
N ILE A 69 -8.25 3.22 -13.69
CA ILE A 69 -8.20 1.76 -13.46
C ILE A 69 -7.85 1.47 -12.00
N VAL A 70 -6.91 2.20 -11.41
CA VAL A 70 -6.55 2.10 -9.99
C VAL A 70 -7.77 2.37 -9.09
N THR A 71 -8.55 3.41 -9.39
CA THR A 71 -9.77 3.74 -8.65
C THR A 71 -10.84 2.66 -8.78
N GLU A 72 -11.10 2.19 -10.00
CA GLU A 72 -12.05 1.11 -10.26
C GLU A 72 -11.63 -0.18 -9.53
N THR A 73 -10.35 -0.50 -9.58
CA THR A 73 -9.77 -1.67 -8.88
C THR A 73 -9.96 -1.56 -7.37
N LYS A 74 -9.71 -0.38 -6.77
CA LYS A 74 -9.98 -0.14 -5.35
C LYS A 74 -11.44 -0.42 -5.01
N ASN A 75 -12.38 0.13 -5.77
CA ASN A 75 -13.82 0.00 -5.51
C ASN A 75 -14.29 -1.46 -5.49
N ILE A 76 -13.58 -2.36 -6.14
CA ILE A 76 -13.87 -3.80 -6.15
C ILE A 76 -13.13 -4.54 -5.04
N LEU A 77 -11.85 -4.23 -4.84
CA LEU A 77 -11.03 -4.98 -3.87
C LEU A 77 -11.37 -4.61 -2.44
N GLU A 78 -11.65 -3.33 -2.16
CA GLU A 78 -11.92 -2.87 -0.81
C GLU A 78 -13.13 -3.59 -0.16
N PRO A 79 -14.33 -3.66 -0.76
CA PRO A 79 -15.44 -4.40 -0.17
C PRO A 79 -15.19 -5.91 -0.14
N LYS A 80 -14.52 -6.47 -1.15
CA LYS A 80 -14.23 -7.90 -1.24
C LYS A 80 -13.30 -8.38 -0.13
N TYR A 81 -12.34 -7.54 0.27
CA TYR A 81 -11.33 -7.89 1.27
C TYR A 81 -11.48 -7.15 2.60
N LYS A 82 -12.63 -6.49 2.80
CA LYS A 82 -12.96 -5.80 4.05
C LYS A 82 -12.75 -6.71 5.26
N GLY A 83 -12.00 -6.22 6.25
CA GLY A 83 -11.67 -6.95 7.47
C GLY A 83 -10.52 -7.99 7.33
N LYS A 84 -10.01 -8.21 6.10
CA LYS A 84 -8.83 -9.05 5.87
C LYS A 84 -7.60 -8.22 5.53
N PHE A 85 -7.76 -7.24 4.66
CA PHE A 85 -6.70 -6.34 4.23
C PHE A 85 -7.16 -4.88 4.33
N TYR A 86 -6.19 -3.99 4.46
CA TYR A 86 -6.38 -2.57 4.27
C TYR A 86 -6.02 -2.24 2.82
N VAL A 87 -6.97 -1.63 2.10
CA VAL A 87 -6.84 -1.29 0.67
C VAL A 87 -6.99 0.22 0.54
N THR A 88 -5.94 0.91 0.10
CA THR A 88 -5.93 2.38 0.01
C THR A 88 -5.20 2.87 -1.23
N ILE A 89 -5.54 4.07 -1.71
CA ILE A 89 -4.78 4.78 -2.74
C ILE A 89 -3.83 5.74 -2.03
N SER A 90 -2.52 5.57 -2.25
CA SER A 90 -1.48 6.47 -1.72
C SER A 90 -1.10 7.57 -2.72
N LYS A 91 -1.18 7.26 -4.01
CA LYS A 91 -1.09 8.20 -5.13
C LYS A 91 -2.10 7.80 -6.20
N PRO A 92 -2.53 8.70 -7.09
CA PRO A 92 -3.52 8.37 -8.12
C PRO A 92 -3.22 7.09 -8.92
N ILE A 93 -1.94 6.78 -9.12
CA ILE A 93 -1.45 5.61 -9.85
C ILE A 93 -1.10 4.41 -8.96
N PHE A 94 -1.24 4.52 -7.64
CA PHE A 94 -0.80 3.51 -6.66
C PHE A 94 -1.93 3.07 -5.75
N LEU A 95 -2.34 1.82 -5.87
CA LEU A 95 -3.24 1.12 -4.94
C LEU A 95 -2.43 0.20 -4.04
N GLU A 96 -2.44 0.46 -2.76
CA GLU A 96 -1.72 -0.34 -1.76
C GLU A 96 -2.64 -1.31 -1.04
N ILE A 97 -2.16 -2.53 -0.87
CA ILE A 97 -2.82 -3.61 -0.14
C ILE A 97 -1.86 -4.05 0.98
N THR A 98 -2.29 -3.86 2.22
CA THR A 98 -1.49 -4.18 3.41
C THR A 98 -2.29 -5.03 4.39
N ASN A 99 -1.64 -5.48 5.46
CA ASN A 99 -2.36 -6.12 6.57
C ASN A 99 -3.39 -5.13 7.13
N LYS A 100 -4.58 -5.61 7.50
CA LYS A 100 -5.69 -4.79 8.02
C LYS A 100 -5.34 -3.92 9.23
N ASN A 101 -4.32 -4.32 9.99
CA ASN A 101 -3.88 -3.60 11.18
C ASN A 101 -2.77 -2.58 10.87
N ILE A 102 -2.35 -2.49 9.61
CA ILE A 102 -1.35 -1.52 9.16
C ILE A 102 -2.07 -0.26 8.69
N SER A 103 -1.93 0.80 9.49
CA SER A 103 -2.35 2.16 9.13
C SER A 103 -1.45 3.16 9.84
N LYS A 104 -1.38 4.40 9.34
CA LYS A 104 -0.60 5.46 9.99
C LYS A 104 -1.10 5.72 11.41
N GLY A 105 -2.42 5.66 11.66
CA GLY A 105 -2.98 5.81 13.00
C GLY A 105 -2.57 4.69 13.96
N ASN A 106 -2.54 3.44 13.50
CA ASN A 106 -2.06 2.33 14.33
C ASN A 106 -0.54 2.43 14.58
N ALA A 107 0.22 2.95 13.63
CA ALA A 107 1.64 3.22 13.84
C ALA A 107 1.86 4.29 14.91
N VAL A 108 1.08 5.38 14.87
CA VAL A 108 1.13 6.44 15.90
C VAL A 108 0.79 5.87 17.26
N LYS A 109 -0.30 5.09 17.41
CA LYS A 109 -0.67 4.45 18.69
C LYS A 109 0.45 3.59 19.27
N LYS A 110 1.08 2.77 18.44
CA LYS A 110 2.23 1.95 18.88
C LYS A 110 3.44 2.77 19.26
N LEU A 111 3.67 3.87 18.53
CA LEU A 111 4.81 4.74 18.80
C LEU A 111 4.65 5.47 20.14
N VAL A 112 3.49 6.06 20.41
CA VAL A 112 3.23 6.77 21.68
C VAL A 112 3.28 5.82 22.87
N GLU A 113 2.74 4.60 22.73
CA GLU A 113 2.86 3.55 23.75
C GLU A 113 4.33 3.24 24.05
N LYS A 114 5.15 3.10 23.03
CA LYS A 114 6.61 2.83 23.17
C LYS A 114 7.36 4.01 23.80
N LEU A 115 6.92 5.24 23.54
CA LEU A 115 7.54 6.46 24.07
C LEU A 115 7.02 6.81 25.48
N GLY A 116 5.94 6.19 25.94
CA GLY A 116 5.31 6.48 27.24
C GLY A 116 4.62 7.84 27.30
N ILE A 117 4.12 8.34 26.15
CA ILE A 117 3.36 9.60 26.05
C ILE A 117 1.89 9.32 25.66
N GLY A 118 1.01 10.31 25.86
CA GLY A 118 -0.39 10.22 25.48
C GLY A 118 -0.65 10.63 24.02
N LEU A 119 -1.76 10.18 23.45
CA LEU A 119 -2.19 10.61 22.11
C LEU A 119 -2.53 12.11 22.08
N GLU A 120 -2.96 12.68 23.20
CA GLU A 120 -3.22 14.11 23.42
C GLU A 120 -1.95 14.99 23.27
N GLU A 121 -0.79 14.39 23.40
CA GLU A 121 0.51 15.07 23.23
C GLU A 121 1.04 14.99 21.79
N VAL A 122 0.29 14.35 20.88
CA VAL A 122 0.66 14.16 19.48
C VAL A 122 0.04 15.21 18.59
N ALA A 123 0.86 15.85 17.74
CA ALA A 123 0.41 16.63 16.62
C ALA A 123 0.65 15.88 15.31
N ALA A 124 -0.37 15.78 14.45
CA ALA A 124 -0.31 15.13 13.16
C ALA A 124 -0.67 16.10 12.02
N ILE A 125 0.08 16.03 10.92
CA ILE A 125 -0.17 16.79 9.69
C ILE A 125 -0.23 15.79 8.53
N GLY A 126 -1.24 15.91 7.67
CA GLY A 126 -1.45 15.02 6.53
C GLY A 126 -2.15 15.69 5.37
N ASP A 127 -1.91 15.17 4.16
CA ASP A 127 -2.44 15.69 2.89
C ASP A 127 -3.21 14.63 2.09
N SER A 128 -3.29 13.40 2.58
CA SER A 128 -3.73 12.25 1.79
C SER A 128 -4.71 11.35 2.54
N PHE A 129 -5.51 10.58 1.83
CA PHE A 129 -6.48 9.66 2.43
C PHE A 129 -5.86 8.62 3.38
N ASN A 130 -4.62 8.21 3.14
CA ASN A 130 -3.92 7.30 4.03
C ASN A 130 -3.47 7.94 5.35
N ASP A 131 -3.54 9.28 5.47
CA ASP A 131 -3.25 10.03 6.68
C ASP A 131 -4.46 10.16 7.62
N VAL A 132 -5.68 9.98 7.11
CA VAL A 132 -6.93 10.15 7.87
C VAL A 132 -6.87 9.42 9.21
N SER A 133 -6.45 8.16 9.21
CA SER A 133 -6.35 7.37 10.44
C SER A 133 -5.33 7.93 11.47
N MET A 134 -4.31 8.64 11.03
CA MET A 134 -3.34 9.32 11.88
C MET A 134 -3.92 10.62 12.44
N LEU A 135 -4.60 11.39 11.59
CA LEU A 135 -5.27 12.62 11.98
C LEU A 135 -6.39 12.38 12.99
N GLU A 136 -7.11 11.25 12.88
CA GLU A 136 -8.19 10.88 13.79
C GLU A 136 -7.71 10.53 15.21
N VAL A 137 -6.48 10.06 15.37
CA VAL A 137 -5.98 9.59 16.67
C VAL A 137 -5.12 10.60 17.41
N ALA A 138 -4.57 11.58 16.72
CA ALA A 138 -3.72 12.61 17.31
C ALA A 138 -4.54 13.63 18.13
N GLY A 139 -3.94 14.14 19.21
CA GLY A 139 -4.55 15.19 20.04
C GLY A 139 -4.71 16.51 19.31
N PHE A 140 -3.82 16.82 18.34
CA PHE A 140 -3.92 17.94 17.42
C PHE A 140 -3.73 17.47 15.99
N SER A 141 -4.60 17.87 15.07
CA SER A 141 -4.56 17.43 13.67
C SER A 141 -4.68 18.61 12.72
N CYS A 142 -3.89 18.57 11.64
CA CYS A 142 -3.97 19.55 10.55
C CYS A 142 -3.98 18.80 9.20
N ALA A 143 -5.02 19.02 8.41
CA ALA A 143 -5.07 18.58 7.02
C ALA A 143 -4.67 19.74 6.11
N VAL A 144 -3.81 19.49 5.11
CA VAL A 144 -3.32 20.47 4.11
C VAL A 144 -3.76 20.05 2.72
#